data_03bfc495d1d2b7e00a8f4ba4376d7341
#
_entry.id   03bfc495d1d2b7e00a8f4ba4376d7341
#
_cell.length_a   1.000
_cell.length_b   1.000
_cell.length_c   1.000
_cell.angle_alpha   90.00
_cell.angle_beta   90.00
_cell.angle_gamma   90.00
#
_symmetry.space_group_name_H-M   'P 1'
#
loop_
_entity.id
_entity.type
_entity.pdbx_description
1 polymer ?
#
loop_
_entity_poly.entity_id
_entity_poly.type
_entity_poly.pdbx_seq_one_letter_code
_entity_poly.pdbx_strand_id
1 'polypeptide(L)'
;MKKAYHAKAARLHPDAGGDPVEFKALHFAYTRALDHARFQDSRREWLGNRIERYAARERVLNEVKLVGGTCRLGALDDYIDEFGRDFAEVVRELIAVEISGPNITDGSLSWIDSVLLVGPEVRTLAVRNATISSAGLMRLSAFESIRALDLRGTPITEDGLQVVRRFERLEWLHLGKTGVGYFARRRIKRDFPRITVVTKTSTEPPDDSYWDEYQSVLRRLGSM
;
A
#
# COMPACT_ATOMS: atom_id res chain seq x y z
N MET A 1 -2.14 -27.80 5.64
CA MET A 1 -2.17 -26.34 5.61
C MET A 1 -3.59 -25.77 5.68
N LYS A 2 -4.50 -25.99 4.70
CA LYS A 2 -5.87 -25.42 4.66
C LYS A 2 -6.69 -25.67 5.95
N LYS A 3 -6.71 -26.90 6.48
CA LYS A 3 -7.45 -27.23 7.73
C LYS A 3 -6.93 -26.45 8.95
N ALA A 4 -5.61 -26.33 9.09
CA ALA A 4 -4.99 -25.59 10.20
C ALA A 4 -5.30 -24.10 10.12
N TYR A 5 -5.26 -23.53 8.90
CA TYR A 5 -5.68 -22.13 8.67
C TYR A 5 -7.13 -21.91 9.10
N HIS A 6 -8.08 -22.73 8.63
CA HIS A 6 -9.50 -22.54 8.97
C HIS A 6 -9.76 -22.64 10.49
N ALA A 7 -9.09 -23.58 11.17
CA ALA A 7 -9.22 -23.73 12.63
C ALA A 7 -8.71 -22.49 13.39
N LYS A 8 -7.55 -21.92 12.98
CA LYS A 8 -7.01 -20.70 13.58
C LYS A 8 -7.85 -19.47 13.19
N ALA A 9 -8.26 -19.37 11.93
CA ALA A 9 -9.07 -18.26 11.43
C ALA A 9 -10.42 -18.14 12.17
N ALA A 10 -11.09 -19.26 12.43
CA ALA A 10 -12.33 -19.27 13.19
C ALA A 10 -12.16 -18.73 14.63
N ARG A 11 -11.01 -18.99 15.26
CA ARG A 11 -10.71 -18.50 16.62
C ARG A 11 -10.32 -17.03 16.65
N LEU A 12 -9.64 -16.55 15.61
CA LEU A 12 -9.12 -15.19 15.54
C LEU A 12 -10.05 -14.23 14.79
N HIS A 13 -11.19 -14.74 14.31
CA HIS A 13 -12.14 -13.90 13.56
C HIS A 13 -12.69 -12.77 14.45
N PRO A 14 -12.73 -11.52 13.97
CA PRO A 14 -13.25 -10.40 14.76
C PRO A 14 -14.69 -10.61 15.25
N ASP A 15 -15.55 -11.22 14.43
CA ASP A 15 -16.95 -11.52 14.80
C ASP A 15 -17.05 -12.58 15.90
N ALA A 16 -15.99 -13.36 16.12
CA ALA A 16 -15.90 -14.33 17.23
C ALA A 16 -15.15 -13.75 18.46
N GLY A 17 -14.87 -12.43 18.47
CA GLY A 17 -14.14 -11.76 19.53
C GLY A 17 -12.61 -11.88 19.44
N GLY A 18 -12.08 -12.34 18.31
CA GLY A 18 -10.64 -12.42 18.06
C GLY A 18 -10.02 -11.07 17.70
N ASP A 19 -8.68 -10.99 17.80
CA ASP A 19 -7.93 -9.78 17.46
C ASP A 19 -7.87 -9.60 15.93
N PRO A 20 -8.37 -8.47 15.40
CA PRO A 20 -8.31 -8.17 13.96
C PRO A 20 -6.90 -8.13 13.40
N VAL A 21 -5.90 -7.76 14.19
CA VAL A 21 -4.48 -7.71 13.77
C VAL A 21 -3.95 -9.13 13.59
N GLU A 22 -4.18 -10.00 14.57
CA GLU A 22 -3.78 -11.39 14.49
C GLU A 22 -4.51 -12.15 13.36
N PHE A 23 -5.81 -11.86 13.15
CA PHE A 23 -6.57 -12.44 12.04
C PHE A 23 -5.98 -12.05 10.67
N LYS A 24 -5.68 -10.77 10.46
CA LYS A 24 -5.04 -10.28 9.23
C LYS A 24 -3.65 -10.90 9.04
N ALA A 25 -2.88 -11.01 10.12
CA ALA A 25 -1.56 -11.63 10.13
C ALA A 25 -1.64 -13.10 9.70
N LEU A 26 -2.58 -13.86 10.27
CA LEU A 26 -2.81 -15.26 9.90
C LEU A 26 -3.20 -15.40 8.42
N HIS A 27 -4.07 -14.51 7.92
CA HIS A 27 -4.49 -14.54 6.52
C HIS A 27 -3.31 -14.28 5.57
N PHE A 28 -2.49 -13.31 5.88
CA PHE A 28 -1.29 -13.01 5.10
C PHE A 28 -0.30 -14.19 5.10
N ALA A 29 0.00 -14.75 6.28
CA ALA A 29 0.89 -15.92 6.38
C ALA A 29 0.37 -17.11 5.57
N TYR A 30 -0.95 -17.34 5.58
CA TYR A 30 -1.57 -18.42 4.80
C TYR A 30 -1.43 -18.16 3.29
N THR A 31 -1.64 -16.94 2.84
CA THR A 31 -1.52 -16.56 1.42
C THR A 31 -0.08 -16.75 0.93
N ARG A 32 0.91 -16.31 1.72
CA ARG A 32 2.34 -16.54 1.41
C ARG A 32 2.67 -18.03 1.34
N ALA A 33 2.20 -18.81 2.30
CA ALA A 33 2.44 -20.25 2.32
C ALA A 33 1.81 -20.98 1.12
N LEU A 34 0.65 -20.52 0.63
CA LEU A 34 0.05 -21.03 -0.60
C LEU A 34 0.88 -20.66 -1.84
N ASP A 35 1.39 -19.44 -1.90
CA ASP A 35 2.22 -18.97 -3.01
C ASP A 35 3.55 -19.77 -3.06
N HIS A 36 4.17 -19.96 -1.90
CA HIS A 36 5.35 -20.80 -1.79
C HIS A 36 5.10 -22.26 -2.20
N ALA A 37 3.96 -22.83 -1.81
CA ALA A 37 3.59 -24.19 -2.24
C ALA A 37 3.44 -24.26 -3.76
N ARG A 38 2.78 -23.28 -4.39
CA ARG A 38 2.67 -23.19 -5.85
C ARG A 38 4.04 -23.06 -6.53
N PHE A 39 4.94 -22.28 -5.95
CA PHE A 39 6.32 -22.16 -6.43
C PHE A 39 7.05 -23.52 -6.41
N GLN A 40 6.85 -24.34 -5.37
CA GLN A 40 7.46 -25.67 -5.27
C GLN A 40 6.82 -26.66 -6.25
N ASP A 41 5.50 -26.60 -6.45
CA ASP A 41 4.76 -27.54 -7.29
C ASP A 41 4.96 -27.29 -8.79
N SER A 42 4.94 -26.02 -9.24
CA SER A 42 5.07 -25.67 -10.65
C SER A 42 5.75 -24.31 -10.86
N ARG A 43 7.08 -24.31 -10.81
CA ARG A 43 7.90 -23.09 -10.98
C ARG A 43 7.61 -22.34 -12.28
N ARG A 44 7.34 -23.06 -13.39
CA ARG A 44 7.09 -22.42 -14.70
C ARG A 44 5.79 -21.64 -14.72
N GLU A 45 4.71 -22.22 -14.20
CA GLU A 45 3.40 -21.59 -14.13
C GLU A 45 3.43 -20.41 -13.15
N TRP A 46 4.05 -20.63 -11.98
CA TRP A 46 4.21 -19.60 -10.96
C TRP A 46 5.00 -18.40 -11.51
N LEU A 47 6.13 -18.66 -12.21
CA LEU A 47 6.97 -17.62 -12.80
C LEU A 47 6.21 -16.86 -13.91
N GLY A 48 5.45 -17.57 -14.75
CA GLY A 48 4.63 -16.94 -15.81
C GLY A 48 3.68 -15.89 -15.23
N ASN A 49 3.00 -16.20 -14.13
CA ASN A 49 2.10 -15.26 -13.45
C ASN A 49 2.83 -14.09 -12.78
N ARG A 50 4.14 -14.22 -12.48
CA ARG A 50 4.93 -13.17 -11.83
C ARG A 50 5.64 -12.25 -12.82
N ILE A 51 6.01 -12.74 -14.02
CA ILE A 51 6.71 -11.94 -15.04
C ILE A 51 5.91 -10.70 -15.43
N GLU A 52 4.61 -10.82 -15.60
CA GLU A 52 3.76 -9.67 -15.95
C GLU A 52 3.77 -8.61 -14.86
N ARG A 53 3.68 -9.03 -13.59
CA ARG A 53 3.77 -8.13 -12.44
C ARG A 53 5.14 -7.48 -12.33
N TYR A 54 6.20 -8.25 -12.52
CA TYR A 54 7.57 -7.72 -12.55
C TYR A 54 7.72 -6.65 -13.64
N ALA A 55 7.30 -6.94 -14.87
CA ALA A 55 7.38 -6.00 -15.99
C ALA A 55 6.54 -4.73 -15.75
N ALA A 56 5.36 -4.87 -15.14
CA ALA A 56 4.52 -3.74 -14.75
C ALA A 56 5.21 -2.90 -13.65
N ARG A 57 5.80 -3.53 -12.65
CA ARG A 57 6.59 -2.85 -11.61
C ARG A 57 7.74 -2.04 -12.21
N GLU A 58 8.54 -2.65 -13.09
CA GLU A 58 9.67 -1.96 -13.75
C GLU A 58 9.20 -0.75 -14.56
N ARG A 59 8.04 -0.84 -15.23
CA ARG A 59 7.43 0.32 -15.90
C ARG A 59 7.11 1.43 -14.91
N VAL A 60 6.45 1.11 -13.79
CA VAL A 60 6.13 2.10 -12.75
C VAL A 60 7.39 2.74 -12.20
N LEU A 61 8.43 1.96 -11.88
CA LEU A 61 9.70 2.48 -11.38
C LEU A 61 10.30 3.50 -12.37
N ASN A 62 10.28 3.18 -13.65
CA ASN A 62 10.83 4.06 -14.70
C ASN A 62 9.97 5.33 -14.88
N GLU A 63 8.63 5.20 -14.96
CA GLU A 63 7.74 6.35 -15.14
C GLU A 63 7.75 7.29 -13.94
N VAL A 64 7.76 6.76 -12.71
CA VAL A 64 7.89 7.56 -11.50
C VAL A 64 9.24 8.29 -11.46
N LYS A 65 10.31 7.62 -11.85
CA LYS A 65 11.64 8.23 -11.95
C LYS A 65 11.69 9.36 -12.99
N LEU A 66 11.03 9.21 -14.13
CA LEU A 66 10.95 10.26 -15.17
C LEU A 66 10.30 11.55 -14.67
N VAL A 67 9.34 11.45 -13.77
CA VAL A 67 8.72 12.62 -13.14
C VAL A 67 9.47 13.10 -11.88
N GLY A 68 10.67 12.58 -11.62
CA GLY A 68 11.50 12.95 -10.47
C GLY A 68 11.04 12.35 -9.14
N GLY A 69 10.21 11.32 -9.19
CA GLY A 69 9.75 10.60 -8.00
C GLY A 69 10.68 9.46 -7.60
N THR A 70 10.33 8.85 -6.49
CA THR A 70 11.01 7.67 -5.92
C THR A 70 10.02 6.56 -5.61
N CYS A 71 10.50 5.33 -5.72
CA CYS A 71 9.76 4.14 -5.36
C CYS A 71 10.55 3.34 -4.32
N ARG A 72 9.83 2.68 -3.42
CA ARG A 72 10.43 1.77 -2.46
C ARG A 72 9.85 0.37 -2.64
N LEU A 73 10.77 -0.60 -2.71
CA LEU A 73 10.46 -2.02 -2.78
C LEU A 73 10.60 -2.65 -1.39
N GLY A 74 9.94 -3.76 -1.16
CA GLY A 74 10.14 -4.57 0.03
C GLY A 74 11.60 -4.97 0.24
N ALA A 75 12.01 -5.27 1.46
CA ALA A 75 13.39 -5.67 1.74
C ALA A 75 13.74 -6.96 1.00
N LEU A 76 14.89 -6.97 0.32
CA LEU A 76 15.30 -8.12 -0.52
C LEU A 76 15.50 -9.39 0.30
N ASP A 77 16.05 -9.26 1.49
CA ASP A 77 16.37 -10.39 2.36
C ASP A 77 15.12 -11.20 2.76
N ASP A 78 13.98 -10.52 2.96
CA ASP A 78 12.71 -11.18 3.27
C ASP A 78 12.25 -12.15 2.16
N TYR A 79 12.65 -11.89 0.93
CA TYR A 79 12.29 -12.71 -0.23
C TYR A 79 13.37 -13.76 -0.57
N ILE A 80 14.64 -13.51 -0.21
CA ILE A 80 15.74 -14.47 -0.41
C ILE A 80 15.49 -15.74 0.40
N ASP A 81 15.10 -15.60 1.66
CA ASP A 81 14.83 -16.71 2.56
C ASP A 81 13.69 -17.60 2.07
N GLU A 82 12.69 -17.00 1.39
CA GLU A 82 11.49 -17.71 0.95
C GLU A 82 11.62 -18.31 -0.46
N PHE A 83 12.18 -17.55 -1.39
CA PHE A 83 12.19 -17.90 -2.83
C PHE A 83 13.59 -18.18 -3.39
N GLY A 84 14.64 -17.92 -2.60
CA GLY A 84 16.03 -17.95 -3.04
C GLY A 84 16.44 -16.70 -3.79
N ARG A 85 17.73 -16.46 -3.86
CA ARG A 85 18.32 -15.21 -4.40
C ARG A 85 17.90 -14.93 -5.84
N ASP A 86 17.81 -15.94 -6.68
CA ASP A 86 17.51 -15.80 -8.11
C ASP A 86 16.09 -15.30 -8.38
N PHE A 87 15.15 -15.59 -7.48
CA PHE A 87 13.75 -15.22 -7.64
C PHE A 87 13.33 -14.05 -6.74
N ALA A 88 14.11 -13.75 -5.70
CA ALA A 88 13.78 -12.70 -4.74
C ALA A 88 13.51 -11.36 -5.43
N GLU A 89 14.32 -10.98 -6.41
CA GLU A 89 14.14 -9.71 -7.13
C GLU A 89 12.85 -9.70 -7.98
N VAL A 90 12.46 -10.83 -8.55
CA VAL A 90 11.23 -10.95 -9.36
C VAL A 90 9.98 -10.79 -8.51
N VAL A 91 10.02 -11.24 -7.25
CA VAL A 91 8.86 -11.24 -6.35
C VAL A 91 8.80 -10.04 -5.42
N ARG A 92 9.83 -9.21 -5.35
CA ARG A 92 9.82 -8.00 -4.51
C ARG A 92 8.64 -7.11 -4.87
N GLU A 93 7.93 -6.66 -3.87
CA GLU A 93 6.72 -5.86 -4.00
C GLU A 93 7.04 -4.37 -3.99
N LEU A 94 6.32 -3.58 -4.79
CA LEU A 94 6.33 -2.13 -4.72
C LEU A 94 5.46 -1.70 -3.55
N ILE A 95 6.08 -1.17 -2.49
CA ILE A 95 5.39 -0.83 -1.23
C ILE A 95 5.11 0.66 -1.05
N ALA A 96 5.93 1.53 -1.67
CA ALA A 96 5.71 2.97 -1.59
C ALA A 96 6.08 3.69 -2.89
N VAL A 97 5.32 4.76 -3.18
CA VAL A 97 5.58 5.69 -4.28
C VAL A 97 5.54 7.11 -3.75
N GLU A 98 6.56 7.90 -4.06
CA GLU A 98 6.65 9.31 -3.69
C GLU A 98 6.94 10.16 -4.91
N ILE A 99 6.12 11.17 -5.16
CA ILE A 99 6.31 12.21 -6.16
C ILE A 99 6.10 13.57 -5.54
N SER A 100 6.91 14.55 -5.93
CA SER A 100 6.82 15.90 -5.37
C SER A 100 7.24 16.96 -6.38
N GLY A 101 6.53 18.04 -6.39
CA GLY A 101 6.90 19.23 -7.17
C GLY A 101 5.72 19.89 -7.89
N PRO A 102 5.83 21.19 -8.21
CA PRO A 102 4.76 21.96 -8.83
C PRO A 102 4.43 21.52 -10.26
N ASN A 103 5.37 20.82 -10.93
CA ASN A 103 5.19 20.31 -12.28
C ASN A 103 4.43 18.96 -12.31
N ILE A 104 4.16 18.36 -11.14
CA ILE A 104 3.34 17.17 -11.04
C ILE A 104 1.88 17.55 -11.20
N THR A 105 1.27 17.06 -12.27
CA THR A 105 -0.14 17.31 -12.64
C THR A 105 -0.89 15.99 -12.78
N ASP A 106 -2.16 16.05 -13.09
CA ASP A 106 -2.97 14.84 -13.38
C ASP A 106 -2.37 14.01 -14.53
N GLY A 107 -1.73 14.66 -15.52
CA GLY A 107 -1.01 13.99 -16.62
C GLY A 107 0.22 13.21 -16.15
N SER A 108 0.87 13.64 -15.07
CA SER A 108 2.02 12.96 -14.48
C SER A 108 1.65 11.66 -13.75
N LEU A 109 0.36 11.33 -13.67
CA LEU A 109 -0.18 10.15 -13.00
C LEU A 109 -0.46 8.99 -13.98
N SER A 110 0.09 8.99 -15.19
CA SER A 110 -0.12 7.94 -16.21
C SER A 110 0.33 6.54 -15.74
N TRP A 111 1.37 6.49 -14.90
CA TRP A 111 1.89 5.26 -14.33
C TRP A 111 0.88 4.48 -13.45
N ILE A 112 -0.19 5.13 -13.00
CA ILE A 112 -1.24 4.49 -12.17
C ILE A 112 -1.85 3.29 -12.91
N ASP A 113 -2.09 3.41 -14.20
CA ASP A 113 -2.70 2.33 -14.98
C ASP A 113 -1.80 1.08 -15.02
N SER A 114 -0.48 1.27 -15.00
CA SER A 114 0.50 0.18 -14.87
C SER A 114 0.52 -0.43 -13.47
N VAL A 115 0.27 0.35 -12.41
CA VAL A 115 0.25 -0.15 -11.03
C VAL A 115 -0.90 -1.11 -10.77
N LEU A 116 -2.04 -0.95 -11.44
CA LEU A 116 -3.15 -1.90 -11.34
C LEU A 116 -2.73 -3.33 -11.72
N LEU A 117 -1.70 -3.46 -12.57
CA LEU A 117 -1.12 -4.74 -12.97
C LEU A 117 -0.06 -5.26 -11.99
N VAL A 118 0.57 -4.37 -11.21
CA VAL A 118 1.62 -4.76 -10.21
C VAL A 118 1.02 -5.53 -9.04
N GLY A 119 -0.25 -5.27 -8.75
CA GLY A 119 -0.94 -5.89 -7.62
C GLY A 119 -1.08 -4.95 -6.41
N PRO A 120 -1.78 -5.39 -5.36
CA PRO A 120 -2.34 -4.55 -4.32
C PRO A 120 -1.34 -4.20 -3.19
N GLU A 121 -0.04 -4.09 -3.44
CA GLU A 121 0.95 -4.00 -2.37
C GLU A 121 1.42 -2.57 -2.05
N VAL A 122 1.05 -1.56 -2.85
CA VAL A 122 1.39 -0.16 -2.57
C VAL A 122 0.65 0.31 -1.33
N ARG A 123 1.36 0.49 -0.23
CA ARG A 123 0.81 0.88 1.08
C ARG A 123 0.92 2.36 1.36
N THR A 124 1.97 2.98 0.85
CA THR A 124 2.25 4.40 1.04
C THR A 124 2.29 5.13 -0.30
N LEU A 125 1.53 6.19 -0.41
CA LEU A 125 1.54 7.08 -1.56
C LEU A 125 1.72 8.52 -1.09
N ALA A 126 2.78 9.18 -1.54
CA ALA A 126 3.01 10.58 -1.29
C ALA A 126 2.98 11.38 -2.60
N VAL A 127 2.07 12.32 -2.70
CA VAL A 127 1.96 13.28 -3.80
C VAL A 127 2.03 14.68 -3.20
N ARG A 128 3.25 15.25 -3.15
CA ARG A 128 3.52 16.46 -2.38
C ARG A 128 3.75 17.67 -3.27
N ASN A 129 3.27 18.84 -2.84
CA ASN A 129 3.50 20.11 -3.56
C ASN A 129 3.15 20.02 -5.06
N ALA A 130 2.19 19.19 -5.40
CA ALA A 130 1.78 18.87 -6.76
C ALA A 130 0.52 19.64 -7.15
N THR A 131 0.32 19.88 -8.44
CA THR A 131 -0.85 20.55 -9.00
C THR A 131 -1.84 19.51 -9.53
N ILE A 132 -2.27 18.59 -8.64
CA ILE A 132 -3.28 17.58 -8.98
C ILE A 132 -4.69 18.10 -8.64
N SER A 133 -5.65 17.74 -9.48
CA SER A 133 -7.07 18.06 -9.29
C SER A 133 -7.82 16.95 -8.53
N SER A 134 -9.11 17.15 -8.31
CA SER A 134 -10.00 16.10 -7.79
C SER A 134 -10.07 14.89 -8.73
N ALA A 135 -9.88 15.08 -10.05
CA ALA A 135 -9.82 13.98 -11.01
C ALA A 135 -8.53 13.16 -10.83
N GLY A 136 -7.38 13.81 -10.62
CA GLY A 136 -6.13 13.13 -10.27
C GLY A 136 -6.26 12.34 -8.98
N LEU A 137 -6.85 12.94 -7.94
CA LEU A 137 -7.10 12.22 -6.68
C LEU A 137 -8.05 11.03 -6.88
N MET A 138 -9.05 11.15 -7.76
CA MET A 138 -9.93 10.04 -8.12
C MET A 138 -9.15 8.88 -8.75
N ARG A 139 -8.20 9.14 -9.64
CA ARG A 139 -7.33 8.10 -10.21
C ARG A 139 -6.49 7.43 -9.13
N LEU A 140 -5.95 8.18 -8.17
CA LEU A 140 -5.21 7.63 -7.02
C LEU A 140 -6.06 6.66 -6.19
N SER A 141 -7.38 6.83 -6.14
CA SER A 141 -8.26 5.94 -5.38
C SER A 141 -8.40 4.52 -5.97
N ALA A 142 -7.84 4.27 -7.14
CA ALA A 142 -7.71 2.93 -7.71
C ALA A 142 -6.74 2.02 -6.90
N PHE A 143 -5.90 2.62 -6.05
CA PHE A 143 -5.05 1.87 -5.13
C PHE A 143 -5.82 1.43 -3.88
N GLU A 144 -6.41 0.27 -3.92
CA GLU A 144 -7.19 -0.29 -2.80
C GLU A 144 -6.35 -0.61 -1.55
N SER A 145 -5.04 -0.77 -1.72
CA SER A 145 -4.11 -1.16 -0.66
C SER A 145 -3.55 0.01 0.14
N ILE A 146 -3.74 1.25 -0.31
CA ILE A 146 -3.16 2.43 0.35
C ILE A 146 -3.66 2.54 1.78
N ARG A 147 -2.68 2.63 2.70
CA ARG A 147 -2.88 2.90 4.13
C ARG A 147 -2.41 4.28 4.53
N ALA A 148 -1.36 4.78 3.91
CA ALA A 148 -0.87 6.14 4.13
C ALA A 148 -0.91 6.96 2.84
N LEU A 149 -1.59 8.12 2.89
CA LEU A 149 -1.71 9.06 1.79
C LEU A 149 -1.23 10.46 2.22
N ASP A 150 -0.17 10.94 1.59
CA ASP A 150 0.38 12.27 1.84
C ASP A 150 0.07 13.21 0.67
N LEU A 151 -0.77 14.20 0.92
CA LEU A 151 -1.21 15.20 -0.05
C LEU A 151 -0.71 16.61 0.31
N ARG A 152 0.36 16.72 1.08
CA ARG A 152 0.90 18.02 1.50
C ARG A 152 1.15 18.97 0.33
N GLY A 153 0.70 20.21 0.49
CA GLY A 153 0.95 21.27 -0.51
C GLY A 153 0.22 21.08 -1.84
N THR A 154 -0.75 20.19 -1.91
CA THR A 154 -1.63 20.04 -3.09
C THR A 154 -2.83 20.99 -2.98
N PRO A 155 -3.40 21.48 -4.11
CA PRO A 155 -4.54 22.38 -4.10
C PRO A 155 -5.89 21.67 -3.88
N ILE A 156 -5.89 20.54 -3.20
CA ILE A 156 -7.09 19.77 -2.91
C ILE A 156 -8.03 20.56 -1.99
N THR A 157 -9.29 20.63 -2.38
CA THR A 157 -10.37 21.29 -1.66
C THR A 157 -11.28 20.30 -0.93
N GLU A 158 -12.29 20.81 -0.23
CA GLU A 158 -13.28 19.98 0.45
C GLU A 158 -14.00 19.00 -0.49
N ASP A 159 -14.34 19.43 -1.71
CA ASP A 159 -15.01 18.58 -2.71
C ASP A 159 -14.11 17.42 -3.13
N GLY A 160 -12.82 17.67 -3.32
CA GLY A 160 -11.83 16.62 -3.63
C GLY A 160 -11.72 15.57 -2.51
N LEU A 161 -11.96 15.96 -1.27
CA LEU A 161 -11.90 15.03 -0.14
C LEU A 161 -13.03 13.98 -0.12
N GLN A 162 -14.10 14.15 -0.90
CA GLN A 162 -15.11 13.10 -1.04
C GLN A 162 -14.50 11.80 -1.61
N VAL A 163 -13.43 11.93 -2.38
CA VAL A 163 -12.68 10.79 -2.91
C VAL A 163 -12.00 9.95 -1.81
N VAL A 164 -11.67 10.56 -0.66
CA VAL A 164 -11.06 9.84 0.49
C VAL A 164 -11.92 8.67 0.94
N ARG A 165 -13.24 8.72 0.74
CA ARG A 165 -14.17 7.62 1.04
C ARG A 165 -13.88 6.34 0.27
N ARG A 166 -13.22 6.44 -0.88
CA ARG A 166 -12.90 5.31 -1.76
C ARG A 166 -11.66 4.54 -1.31
N PHE A 167 -10.82 5.13 -0.46
CA PHE A 167 -9.65 4.45 0.09
C PHE A 167 -10.07 3.61 1.32
N GLU A 168 -10.55 2.40 1.07
CA GLU A 168 -11.14 1.55 2.12
C GLU A 168 -10.16 1.18 3.24
N ARG A 169 -8.86 1.12 2.94
CA ARG A 169 -7.81 0.74 3.89
C ARG A 169 -7.01 1.92 4.43
N LEU A 170 -7.40 3.16 4.11
CA LEU A 170 -6.67 4.35 4.55
C LEU A 170 -6.73 4.50 6.07
N GLU A 171 -5.56 4.62 6.68
CA GLU A 171 -5.34 4.77 8.13
C GLU A 171 -4.67 6.11 8.45
N TRP A 172 -3.89 6.67 7.52
CA TRP A 172 -3.15 7.90 7.71
C TRP A 172 -3.31 8.84 6.52
N LEU A 173 -3.68 10.10 6.76
CA LEU A 173 -3.92 11.12 5.74
C LEU A 173 -3.28 12.44 6.13
N HIS A 174 -2.34 12.92 5.32
CA HIS A 174 -1.72 14.22 5.52
C HIS A 174 -2.31 15.31 4.61
N LEU A 175 -2.86 16.35 5.22
CA LEU A 175 -3.51 17.50 4.56
C LEU A 175 -2.84 18.83 4.90
N GLY A 176 -1.55 18.84 5.22
CA GLY A 176 -0.80 20.07 5.50
C GLY A 176 -0.69 20.95 4.25
N LYS A 177 -0.89 22.26 4.38
CA LYS A 177 -0.82 23.22 3.26
C LYS A 177 -1.71 22.86 2.06
N THR A 178 -2.86 22.26 2.30
CA THR A 178 -3.92 22.03 1.29
C THR A 178 -5.01 23.09 1.43
N GLY A 179 -5.90 23.21 0.43
CA GLY A 179 -7.09 24.06 0.50
C GLY A 179 -8.20 23.57 1.43
N VAL A 180 -7.97 22.48 2.17
CA VAL A 180 -8.95 21.85 3.05
C VAL A 180 -9.09 22.63 4.36
N GLY A 181 -10.26 23.21 4.60
CA GLY A 181 -10.56 23.98 5.80
C GLY A 181 -10.69 23.13 7.07
N TYR A 182 -10.69 23.81 8.22
CA TYR A 182 -10.81 23.15 9.54
C TYR A 182 -12.06 22.28 9.68
N PHE A 183 -13.22 22.77 9.23
CA PHE A 183 -14.49 22.04 9.35
C PHE A 183 -14.51 20.77 8.51
N ALA A 184 -13.95 20.81 7.29
CA ALA A 184 -13.84 19.63 6.44
C ALA A 184 -12.94 18.56 7.06
N ARG A 185 -11.81 18.96 7.64
CA ARG A 185 -10.90 18.04 8.39
C ARG A 185 -11.60 17.41 9.59
N ARG A 186 -12.39 18.19 10.34
CA ARG A 186 -13.17 17.69 11.48
C ARG A 186 -14.25 16.70 11.03
N ARG A 187 -14.88 16.96 9.86
CA ARG A 187 -15.86 16.04 9.26
C ARG A 187 -15.22 14.71 8.93
N ILE A 188 -14.04 14.71 8.27
CA ILE A 188 -13.33 13.46 7.97
C ILE A 188 -13.03 12.67 9.24
N LYS A 189 -12.49 13.31 10.28
CA LYS A 189 -12.21 12.63 11.56
C LYS A 189 -13.46 12.01 12.20
N ARG A 190 -14.62 12.66 12.05
CA ARG A 190 -15.89 12.16 12.56
C ARG A 190 -16.42 11.00 11.72
N ASP A 191 -16.38 11.14 10.39
CA ASP A 191 -16.96 10.18 9.45
C ASP A 191 -16.06 8.94 9.26
N PHE A 192 -14.75 9.09 9.50
CA PHE A 192 -13.74 8.04 9.39
C PHE A 192 -12.82 8.02 10.62
N PRO A 193 -13.30 7.56 11.78
CA PRO A 193 -12.53 7.60 13.04
C PRO A 193 -11.24 6.77 12.96
N ARG A 194 -11.15 5.80 12.03
CA ARG A 194 -9.95 5.00 11.76
C ARG A 194 -8.82 5.81 11.11
N ILE A 195 -9.13 6.96 10.47
CA ILE A 195 -8.12 7.73 9.74
C ILE A 195 -7.49 8.78 10.66
N THR A 196 -6.18 8.66 10.86
CA THR A 196 -5.37 9.68 11.51
C THR A 196 -5.12 10.82 10.52
N VAL A 197 -5.81 11.96 10.71
CA VAL A 197 -5.65 13.14 9.87
C VAL A 197 -4.58 14.06 10.45
N VAL A 198 -3.50 14.25 9.71
CA VAL A 198 -2.35 15.07 10.07
C VAL A 198 -2.33 16.37 9.24
N THR A 199 -1.93 17.47 9.87
CA THR A 199 -1.85 18.79 9.21
C THR A 199 -0.54 19.51 9.46
N LYS A 200 0.26 19.06 10.43
CA LYS A 200 1.58 19.65 10.72
C LYS A 200 2.57 19.23 9.63
N THR A 201 3.23 20.20 9.03
CA THR A 201 4.11 20.01 7.87
C THR A 201 5.32 19.12 8.15
N SER A 202 5.74 19.03 9.41
CA SER A 202 6.90 18.25 9.85
C SER A 202 6.61 16.78 10.15
N THR A 203 5.33 16.36 10.09
CA THR A 203 4.98 14.96 10.39
C THR A 203 5.12 14.14 9.12
N GLU A 204 6.02 13.16 9.14
CA GLU A 204 6.16 12.18 8.05
C GLU A 204 5.13 11.04 8.20
N PRO A 205 4.81 10.33 7.09
CA PRO A 205 4.01 9.12 7.17
C PRO A 205 4.68 8.10 8.09
N PRO A 206 3.90 7.20 8.68
CA PRO A 206 4.49 6.06 9.37
C PRO A 206 5.54 5.41 8.48
N ASP A 207 6.74 5.24 9.00
CA ASP A 207 7.79 4.53 8.29
C ASP A 207 7.49 3.03 8.23
N ASP A 208 8.36 2.30 7.57
CA ASP A 208 8.17 0.86 7.44
C ASP A 208 8.30 0.14 8.77
N SER A 209 8.91 0.76 9.81
CA SER A 209 8.98 0.17 11.14
C SER A 209 7.59 -0.08 11.74
N TYR A 210 6.61 0.76 11.44
CA TYR A 210 5.20 0.51 11.78
C TYR A 210 4.67 -0.75 11.07
N TRP A 211 5.11 -1.00 9.85
CA TRP A 211 4.77 -2.18 9.07
C TRP A 211 5.66 -3.37 9.40
N ASP A 212 6.91 -3.15 9.83
CA ASP A 212 7.86 -4.16 10.28
C ASP A 212 7.44 -4.76 11.61
N GLU A 213 6.82 -4.00 12.52
CA GLU A 213 6.20 -4.54 13.73
C GLU A 213 5.08 -5.52 13.35
N TYR A 214 4.28 -5.19 12.35
CA TYR A 214 3.28 -6.09 11.77
C TYR A 214 3.91 -7.33 11.15
N GLN A 215 5.02 -7.21 10.42
CA GLN A 215 5.79 -8.32 9.88
C GLN A 215 6.46 -9.16 10.99
N SER A 216 6.91 -8.54 12.09
CA SER A 216 7.50 -9.26 13.22
C SER A 216 6.47 -10.12 13.96
N VAL A 217 5.23 -9.64 14.06
CA VAL A 217 4.10 -10.43 14.57
C VAL A 217 3.83 -11.61 13.65
N LEU A 218 3.88 -11.41 12.33
CA LEU A 218 3.74 -12.48 11.33
C LEU A 218 4.80 -13.55 11.45
N ARG A 219 6.08 -13.17 11.66
CA ARG A 219 7.19 -14.12 11.85
C ARG A 219 7.01 -14.96 13.12
N ARG A 220 6.55 -14.35 14.23
CA ARG A 220 6.26 -15.08 15.48
C ARG A 220 5.12 -16.09 15.33
N LEU A 221 4.10 -15.79 14.54
CA LEU A 221 2.99 -16.70 14.29
C LEU A 221 3.32 -17.79 13.28
N GLY A 222 4.28 -17.56 12.38
CA GLY A 222 4.76 -18.55 11.38
C GLY A 222 5.76 -19.56 11.93
N SER A 223 6.38 -19.29 13.08
CA SER A 223 7.35 -20.16 13.75
C SER A 223 6.71 -21.11 14.80
N MET A 224 5.41 -21.15 14.91
CA MET A 224 4.61 -22.10 15.70
C MET A 224 3.86 -23.07 14.79
#